data_3a9f966d4f3364253cfb93eac0027458
#
_entry.id   3a9f966d4f3364253cfb93eac0027458
#
_cell.length_a   1.000
_cell.length_b   1.000
_cell.length_c   1.000
_cell.angle_alpha   90.00
_cell.angle_beta   90.00
_cell.angle_gamma   90.00
#
_symmetry.space_group_name_H-M   'P 1'
#
loop_
_entity.id
_entity.type
_entity.pdbx_description
1 polymer ?
#
loop_
_entity_poly.entity_id
_entity_poly.type
_entity_poly.pdbx_seq_one_letter_code
_entity_poly.pdbx_strand_id
1 'polypeptide(L)' 'MKSLEVENCLSMEYTRVNENISDLFQELSIYKKYLIKFPKCSELINRFIDQKESEIHLLSYELKALRNLLEAE' A
#
# COMPACT_ATOMS: atom_id res chain seq x y z
N MET A 1 -19.39 22.03 -2.45
CA MET A 1 -20.02 20.71 -2.31
C MET A 1 -19.57 19.79 -3.43
N LYS A 2 -19.15 18.58 -3.10
CA LYS A 2 -18.73 17.61 -4.10
C LYS A 2 -19.94 17.00 -4.80
N SER A 3 -19.82 16.74 -6.10
CA SER A 3 -20.87 16.02 -6.81
C SER A 3 -20.81 14.53 -6.43
N LEU A 4 -21.92 13.83 -6.60
CA LEU A 4 -22.00 12.40 -6.36
C LEU A 4 -20.98 11.63 -7.23
N GLU A 5 -20.82 12.08 -8.47
CA GLU A 5 -19.89 11.47 -9.41
C GLU A 5 -18.44 11.57 -8.91
N VAL A 6 -18.05 12.74 -8.40
CA VAL A 6 -16.70 12.96 -7.86
C VAL A 6 -16.49 12.08 -6.62
N GLU A 7 -17.48 12.00 -5.73
CA GLU A 7 -17.38 11.14 -4.56
C GLU A 7 -17.23 9.67 -4.92
N ASN A 8 -17.96 9.22 -5.93
CA ASN A 8 -17.86 7.83 -6.39
C ASN A 8 -16.46 7.52 -6.94
N CYS A 9 -15.91 8.43 -7.74
CA CYS A 9 -14.56 8.27 -8.28
C CYS A 9 -13.51 8.20 -7.17
N LEU A 10 -13.61 9.09 -6.20
CA LEU A 10 -12.67 9.14 -5.08
C LEU A 10 -12.80 7.90 -4.20
N SER A 11 -14.01 7.44 -3.95
CA SER A 11 -14.26 6.25 -3.15
C SER A 11 -13.71 5.00 -3.83
N MET A 12 -13.88 4.88 -5.13
CA MET A 12 -13.35 3.75 -5.90
C MET A 12 -11.82 3.75 -5.87
N GLU A 13 -11.22 4.92 -6.01
CA GLU A 13 -9.77 5.04 -5.95
C GLU A 13 -9.24 4.70 -4.56
N TYR A 14 -9.93 5.15 -3.52
CA TYR A 14 -9.56 4.81 -2.14
C TYR A 14 -9.58 3.30 -1.92
N THR A 15 -10.61 2.63 -2.40
CA THR A 15 -10.72 1.18 -2.28
C THR A 15 -9.58 0.48 -3.01
N ARG A 16 -9.28 0.93 -4.24
CA ARG A 16 -8.21 0.35 -5.05
C ARG A 16 -6.84 0.50 -4.39
N VAL A 17 -6.54 1.69 -3.88
CA VAL A 17 -5.26 1.93 -3.20
C VAL A 17 -5.16 1.11 -1.92
N ASN A 18 -6.27 1.02 -1.17
CA ASN A 18 -6.30 0.24 0.06
C ASN A 18 -6.07 -1.25 -0.21
N GLU A 19 -6.64 -1.78 -1.28
CA GLU A 19 -6.42 -3.17 -1.69
C GLU A 19 -4.97 -3.41 -2.10
N ASN A 20 -4.38 -2.45 -2.82
CA ASN A 20 -2.96 -2.54 -3.21
C ASN A 20 -2.04 -2.58 -2.00
N ILE A 21 -2.33 -1.77 -0.98
CA ILE A 21 -1.55 -1.79 0.27
C ILE A 21 -1.70 -3.14 0.95
N SER A 22 -2.90 -3.68 1.01
CA SER A 22 -3.16 -4.98 1.60
C SER A 22 -2.36 -6.08 0.91
N ASP A 23 -2.33 -6.06 -0.43
CA ASP A 23 -1.55 -7.03 -1.21
C ASP A 23 -0.06 -6.89 -0.93
N LEU A 24 0.44 -5.66 -0.82
CA LEU A 24 1.85 -5.43 -0.52
C LEU A 24 2.23 -5.93 0.87
N PHE A 25 1.34 -5.77 1.86
CA PHE A 25 1.57 -6.32 3.19
C PHE A 25 1.66 -7.84 3.17
N GLN A 26 0.84 -8.50 2.39
CA GLN A 26 0.89 -9.95 2.26
C GLN A 26 2.18 -10.39 1.59
N GLU A 27 2.57 -9.74 0.52
CA GLU A 27 3.84 -10.02 -0.16
C GLU A 27 5.02 -9.81 0.80
N LEU A 28 5.00 -8.72 1.55
CA LEU A 28 6.04 -8.39 2.52
C LEU A 28 6.17 -9.49 3.58
N SER A 29 5.06 -10.01 4.07
CA SER A 29 5.10 -11.05 5.09
C SER A 29 5.71 -12.35 4.55
N ILE A 30 5.56 -12.63 3.25
CA ILE A 30 6.20 -13.77 2.60
C ILE A 30 7.72 -13.58 2.55
N TYR A 31 8.18 -12.40 2.18
CA TYR A 31 9.62 -12.11 2.17
C TYR A 31 10.23 -12.27 3.57
N LYS A 32 9.53 -11.80 4.59
CA LYS A 32 10.01 -11.95 5.98
C LYS A 32 10.08 -13.42 6.39
N LYS A 33 9.13 -14.23 5.96
CA LYS A 33 9.14 -15.67 6.17
C LYS A 33 10.36 -16.30 5.50
N TYR A 34 10.69 -15.85 4.28
CA TYR A 34 11.82 -16.40 3.52
C TYR A 34 13.17 -15.98 4.08
N LEU A 35 13.25 -14.87 4.81
CA LEU A 35 14.48 -14.53 5.53
C LEU A 35 14.89 -15.62 6.51
N ILE A 36 13.90 -16.22 7.16
CA ILE A 36 14.13 -17.29 8.13
C ILE A 36 14.44 -18.59 7.40
N LYS A 37 13.72 -18.86 6.32
CA LYS A 37 13.83 -20.11 5.58
C LYS A 37 15.10 -20.18 4.73
N PHE A 38 15.53 -19.05 4.17
CA PHE A 38 16.66 -18.97 3.26
C PHE A 38 17.67 -17.92 3.73
N PRO A 39 18.40 -18.19 4.83
CA PRO A 39 19.33 -17.18 5.38
C PRO A 39 20.46 -16.78 4.43
N LYS A 40 20.83 -17.64 3.50
CA LYS A 40 21.88 -17.33 2.52
C LYS A 40 21.41 -16.31 1.47
N CYS A 41 20.09 -16.09 1.35
CA CYS A 41 19.52 -15.13 0.43
C CYS A 41 19.13 -13.83 1.12
N SER A 42 19.54 -13.62 2.37
CA SER A 42 19.07 -12.51 3.20
C SER A 42 19.34 -11.14 2.57
N GLU A 43 20.48 -10.95 1.94
CA GLU A 43 20.80 -9.67 1.33
C GLU A 43 19.84 -9.32 0.19
N LEU A 44 19.56 -10.29 -0.68
CA LEU A 44 18.60 -10.12 -1.77
C LEU A 44 17.20 -9.88 -1.22
N ILE A 45 16.76 -10.71 -0.28
CA ILE A 45 15.43 -10.63 0.30
C ILE A 45 15.22 -9.29 0.99
N ASN A 46 16.21 -8.81 1.74
CA ASN A 46 16.14 -7.52 2.42
C ASN A 46 15.97 -6.35 1.46
N ARG A 47 16.57 -6.42 0.28
CA ARG A 47 16.36 -5.39 -0.74
C ARG A 47 14.90 -5.31 -1.18
N PHE A 48 14.26 -6.48 -1.37
CA PHE A 48 12.84 -6.51 -1.73
C PHE A 48 11.96 -6.05 -0.58
N ILE A 49 12.30 -6.40 0.66
CA ILE A 49 11.57 -5.92 1.84
C ILE A 49 11.60 -4.40 1.88
N ASP A 50 12.77 -3.80 1.73
CA ASP A 50 12.93 -2.35 1.76
C ASP A 50 12.12 -1.69 0.64
N GLN A 51 12.14 -2.27 -0.55
CA GLN A 51 11.39 -1.76 -1.70
C GLN A 51 9.89 -1.79 -1.43
N LYS A 52 9.38 -2.90 -0.90
CA LYS A 52 7.95 -3.05 -0.61
C LYS A 52 7.51 -2.14 0.52
N GLU A 53 8.34 -1.97 1.54
CA GLU A 53 8.05 -1.02 2.62
C GLU A 53 7.95 0.40 2.10
N SER A 54 8.82 0.79 1.18
CA SER A 54 8.77 2.10 0.53
C SER A 54 7.49 2.27 -0.29
N GLU A 55 7.09 1.25 -1.04
CA GLU A 55 5.85 1.28 -1.82
C GLU A 55 4.63 1.45 -0.93
N ILE A 56 4.58 0.71 0.18
CA ILE A 56 3.50 0.82 1.16
C ILE A 56 3.44 2.24 1.72
N HIS A 57 4.59 2.80 2.02
CA HIS A 57 4.69 4.15 2.56
C HIS A 57 4.11 5.18 1.59
N LEU A 58 4.49 5.08 0.32
CA LEU A 58 3.98 5.98 -0.72
C LEU A 58 2.46 5.86 -0.88
N LEU A 59 1.95 4.63 -0.92
CA LEU A 59 0.51 4.40 -1.03
C LEU A 59 -0.24 4.89 0.20
N SER A 60 0.39 4.87 1.38
CA SER A 60 -0.22 5.41 2.59
C SER A 60 -0.46 6.91 2.47
N TYR A 61 0.44 7.65 1.82
CA TYR A 61 0.23 9.06 1.54
C TYR A 61 -0.94 9.28 0.57
N GLU A 62 -1.08 8.41 -0.43
CA GLU A 62 -2.21 8.47 -1.35
C GLU A 62 -3.53 8.26 -0.61
N LEU A 63 -3.59 7.29 0.30
CA LEU A 63 -4.79 7.07 1.12
C LEU A 63 -5.12 8.29 1.95
N LYS A 64 -4.11 8.90 2.54
CA LYS A 64 -4.30 10.08 3.37
C LYS A 64 -4.87 11.23 2.55
N ALA A 65 -4.33 11.46 1.36
CA ALA A 65 -4.81 12.49 0.45
C ALA A 65 -6.27 12.23 0.03
N LEU A 66 -6.58 10.99 -0.34
CA LEU A 66 -7.93 10.61 -0.73
C LEU A 66 -8.92 10.77 0.42
N ARG A 67 -8.51 10.38 1.62
CA ARG A 67 -9.35 10.57 2.81
C ARG A 67 -9.65 12.05 3.04
N ASN A 68 -8.63 12.90 2.92
CA ASN A 68 -8.80 14.33 3.09
C ASN A 68 -9.78 14.89 2.05
N LEU A 69 -9.66 14.45 0.80
CA LEU A 69 -10.58 14.87 -0.25
C LEU A 69 -12.01 14.41 -0.01
N LEU A 70 -12.17 13.18 0.46
CA LEU A 70 -13.50 12.62 0.74
C LEU A 70 -14.18 13.29 1.93
N GLU A 71 -13.41 13.72 2.92
CA GLU A 71 -13.92 14.37 4.12
C GLU A 71 -14.12 15.87 3.93
N ALA A 72 -13.52 16.46 2.92
CA ALA A 72 -13.67 17.89 2.62
C ALA A 72 -15.02 18.19 2.02
N GLU A 73 -15.50 19.39 2.25
CA GLU A 73 -16.73 19.89 1.65
C GLU A 73 -16.49 21.01 0.66
#